data_ae322a249d19cf3c093ba52fa4843edb
#
_entry.id   ae322a249d19cf3c093ba52fa4843edb
#
_cell.length_a   1.000
_cell.length_b   1.000
_cell.length_c   1.000
_cell.angle_alpha   90.00
_cell.angle_beta   90.00
_cell.angle_gamma   90.00
#
_symmetry.space_group_name_H-M   'P 1'
#
loop_
_entity.id
_entity.type
_entity.pdbx_description
1 polymer ?
#
loop_
_entity_poly.entity_id
_entity_poly.type
_entity_poly.pdbx_seq_one_letter_code
_entity_poly.pdbx_strand_id
1 'polypeptide(L)'
;RQAIDGDTAQVGPQVAEKLGLTQITYAEEILEVGDGKIKVKRHIDGGVETVEGPLPIVITVNGSAAPCRPRNAKLVQKYKHAKTVTEKQQGNLDYTDLYDKRDYLNLVEWSVADVNGDLAQCGLSGSPTKVKAIQNIVFQAKESKTISGSDRDVEDLIVELLANHTIG
;
A
#
# COMPACT_ATOMS: atom_id res chain seq x y z
N ARG A 1 -4.04 1.59 0.76
CA ARG A 1 -2.92 2.38 1.28
C ARG A 1 -1.73 2.29 0.32
N GLN A 2 -0.77 3.16 0.42
CA GLN A 2 0.39 3.30 -0.45
C GLN A 2 1.60 2.50 0.04
N ALA A 3 2.56 2.24 -0.84
CA ALA A 3 3.85 1.67 -0.48
C ALA A 3 4.72 2.72 0.23
N ILE A 4 5.56 2.27 1.15
CA ILE A 4 6.39 3.15 1.98
C ILE A 4 7.53 3.81 1.20
N ASP A 5 8.04 3.11 0.20
CA ASP A 5 9.19 3.53 -0.63
C ASP A 5 8.80 4.46 -1.79
N GLY A 6 7.67 4.23 -2.44
CA GLY A 6 7.19 5.08 -3.54
C GLY A 6 6.27 6.22 -3.09
N ASP A 7 5.50 6.00 -2.06
CA ASP A 7 4.57 6.95 -1.38
C ASP A 7 3.61 7.71 -2.32
N THR A 8 3.22 7.09 -3.44
CA THR A 8 2.41 7.74 -4.47
C THR A 8 0.96 7.23 -4.55
N ALA A 9 0.62 6.13 -3.87
CA ALA A 9 -0.70 5.48 -3.88
C ALA A 9 -1.25 5.14 -5.29
N GLN A 10 -0.37 4.99 -6.29
CA GLN A 10 -0.77 4.87 -7.71
C GLN A 10 -1.09 3.45 -8.17
N VAL A 11 -0.64 2.41 -7.47
CA VAL A 11 -0.75 1.01 -7.94
C VAL A 11 -2.20 0.60 -8.15
N GLY A 12 -3.09 0.85 -7.17
CA GLY A 12 -4.50 0.52 -7.29
C GLY A 12 -5.18 1.22 -8.47
N PRO A 13 -5.09 2.55 -8.58
CA PRO A 13 -5.62 3.31 -9.72
C PRO A 13 -5.07 2.84 -11.08
N GLN A 14 -3.77 2.58 -11.19
CA GLN A 14 -3.17 2.09 -12.44
C GLN A 14 -3.66 0.69 -12.83
N VAL A 15 -3.85 -0.20 -11.85
CA VAL A 15 -4.44 -1.53 -12.10
C VAL A 15 -5.88 -1.39 -12.58
N ALA A 16 -6.68 -0.53 -11.94
CA ALA A 16 -8.05 -0.28 -12.35
C ALA A 16 -8.13 0.25 -13.79
N GLU A 17 -7.31 1.23 -14.13
CA GLU A 17 -7.24 1.81 -15.47
C GLU A 17 -6.84 0.76 -16.52
N LYS A 18 -5.81 -0.04 -16.24
CA LYS A 18 -5.35 -1.09 -17.16
C LYS A 18 -6.38 -2.20 -17.40
N LEU A 19 -7.22 -2.46 -16.40
CA LEU A 19 -8.31 -3.45 -16.50
C LEU A 19 -9.62 -2.84 -17.01
N GLY A 20 -9.71 -1.53 -17.21
CA GLY A 20 -10.94 -0.83 -17.57
C GLY A 20 -12.03 -0.94 -16.48
N LEU A 21 -11.63 -0.99 -15.21
CA LEU A 21 -12.54 -1.15 -14.07
C LEU A 21 -12.75 0.15 -13.33
N THR A 22 -13.97 0.32 -12.81
CA THR A 22 -14.25 1.37 -11.81
C THR A 22 -13.39 1.16 -10.57
N GLN A 23 -13.08 2.24 -9.86
CA GLN A 23 -12.30 2.15 -8.63
C GLN A 23 -12.93 2.96 -7.48
N ILE A 24 -12.73 2.47 -6.27
CA ILE A 24 -12.98 3.20 -5.02
C ILE A 24 -11.70 3.15 -4.19
N THR A 25 -11.16 4.32 -3.86
CA THR A 25 -9.91 4.44 -3.10
C THR A 25 -10.18 4.77 -1.65
N TYR A 26 -9.24 4.42 -0.75
CA TYR A 26 -9.29 4.69 0.68
C TYR A 26 -10.54 4.13 1.38
N ALA A 27 -10.99 2.95 0.98
CA ALA A 27 -12.13 2.29 1.60
C ALA A 27 -11.86 1.95 3.08
N GLU A 28 -12.84 2.23 3.93
CA GLU A 28 -12.83 1.89 5.35
C GLU A 28 -13.78 0.73 5.66
N GLU A 29 -14.94 0.72 5.02
CA GLU A 29 -16.00 -0.24 5.32
C GLU A 29 -16.82 -0.54 4.07
N ILE A 30 -17.14 -1.81 3.85
CA ILE A 30 -18.12 -2.24 2.86
C ILE A 30 -19.48 -2.27 3.56
N LEU A 31 -20.39 -1.39 3.12
CA LEU A 31 -21.70 -1.26 3.73
C LEU A 31 -22.70 -2.24 3.13
N GLU A 32 -22.64 -2.44 1.80
CA GLU A 32 -23.61 -3.25 1.07
C GLU A 32 -22.99 -3.83 -0.21
N VAL A 33 -23.36 -5.05 -0.55
CA VAL A 33 -23.03 -5.68 -1.83
C VAL A 33 -24.28 -6.38 -2.35
N GLY A 34 -24.75 -5.98 -3.52
CA GLY A 34 -25.95 -6.57 -4.14
C GLY A 34 -26.24 -5.96 -5.50
N ASP A 35 -27.08 -6.62 -6.29
CA ASP A 35 -27.57 -6.13 -7.59
C ASP A 35 -26.47 -5.63 -8.56
N GLY A 36 -25.32 -6.28 -8.53
CA GLY A 36 -24.18 -5.88 -9.37
C GLY A 36 -23.48 -4.60 -8.93
N LYS A 37 -23.71 -4.15 -7.71
CA LYS A 37 -23.14 -2.93 -7.13
C LYS A 37 -22.55 -3.17 -5.75
N ILE A 38 -21.68 -2.25 -5.33
CA ILE A 38 -21.11 -2.20 -3.99
C ILE A 38 -21.21 -0.78 -3.44
N LYS A 39 -21.59 -0.67 -2.18
CA LYS A 39 -21.61 0.57 -1.42
C LYS A 39 -20.50 0.56 -0.38
N VAL A 40 -19.65 1.57 -0.40
CA VAL A 40 -18.43 1.64 0.40
C VAL A 40 -18.36 2.98 1.11
N LYS A 41 -18.03 2.95 2.40
CA LYS A 41 -17.58 4.12 3.14
C LYS A 41 -16.10 4.29 2.92
N ARG A 42 -15.67 5.47 2.51
CA ARG A 42 -14.26 5.80 2.24
C ARG A 42 -13.82 7.06 2.96
N HIS A 43 -12.52 7.12 3.22
CA HIS A 43 -11.88 8.30 3.78
C HIS A 43 -11.53 9.31 2.68
N ILE A 44 -11.75 10.59 2.98
CA ILE A 44 -11.35 11.72 2.13
C ILE A 44 -10.69 12.79 3.01
N ASP A 45 -10.03 13.75 2.39
CA ASP A 45 -9.50 14.90 3.12
C ASP A 45 -10.64 15.66 3.80
N GLY A 46 -10.55 15.76 5.13
CA GLY A 46 -11.55 16.42 5.96
C GLY A 46 -12.75 15.57 6.36
N GLY A 47 -12.77 14.25 6.07
CA GLY A 47 -13.87 13.42 6.54
C GLY A 47 -14.05 12.07 5.88
N VAL A 48 -15.29 11.63 5.79
CA VAL A 48 -15.67 10.37 5.17
C VAL A 48 -16.86 10.59 4.24
N GLU A 49 -16.93 9.81 3.18
CA GLU A 49 -18.07 9.77 2.30
C GLU A 49 -18.51 8.33 2.00
N THR A 50 -19.77 8.18 1.59
CA THR A 50 -20.30 6.90 1.13
C THR A 50 -20.49 6.97 -0.37
N VAL A 51 -19.91 6.04 -1.10
CA VAL A 51 -19.98 5.94 -2.55
C VAL A 51 -20.50 4.58 -2.99
N GLU A 52 -21.16 4.54 -4.14
CA GLU A 52 -21.62 3.31 -4.77
C GLU A 52 -20.96 3.16 -6.13
N GLY A 53 -20.55 1.96 -6.47
CA GLY A 53 -19.96 1.63 -7.77
C GLY A 53 -20.44 0.29 -8.30
N PRO A 54 -20.37 0.09 -9.64
CA PRO A 54 -20.70 -1.18 -10.27
C PRO A 54 -19.62 -2.23 -10.03
N LEU A 55 -20.01 -3.49 -10.00
CA LEU A 55 -19.10 -4.63 -10.00
C LEU A 55 -18.85 -5.13 -11.44
N PRO A 56 -17.64 -5.58 -11.78
CA PRO A 56 -16.44 -5.67 -10.93
C PRO A 56 -15.76 -4.32 -10.69
N ILE A 57 -15.08 -4.17 -9.56
CA ILE A 57 -14.47 -2.93 -9.12
C ILE A 57 -13.13 -3.16 -8.42
N VAL A 58 -12.20 -2.22 -8.54
CA VAL A 58 -10.96 -2.22 -7.77
C VAL A 58 -11.13 -1.34 -6.53
N ILE A 59 -10.79 -1.88 -5.37
CA ILE A 59 -10.89 -1.15 -4.09
C ILE A 59 -9.51 -1.10 -3.45
N THR A 60 -9.05 0.10 -3.08
CA THR A 60 -7.89 0.26 -2.21
C THR A 60 -8.34 0.57 -0.80
N VAL A 61 -7.74 -0.10 0.18
CA VAL A 61 -8.19 -0.05 1.57
C VAL A 61 -7.34 0.91 2.38
N ASN A 62 -7.98 1.74 3.20
CA ASN A 62 -7.30 2.65 4.12
C ASN A 62 -6.82 1.93 5.39
N GLY A 63 -5.81 2.52 6.06
CA GLY A 63 -5.30 1.99 7.31
C GLY A 63 -6.26 2.10 8.50
N SER A 64 -7.29 2.96 8.40
CA SER A 64 -8.38 3.11 9.38
C SER A 64 -9.49 2.06 9.26
N ALA A 65 -9.46 1.21 8.21
CA ALA A 65 -10.39 0.10 8.09
C ALA A 65 -10.26 -0.89 9.26
N ALA A 66 -11.32 -1.66 9.48
CA ALA A 66 -11.32 -2.70 10.52
C ALA A 66 -10.08 -3.61 10.40
N PRO A 67 -9.51 -4.04 11.53
CA PRO A 67 -8.32 -4.89 11.52
C PRO A 67 -8.59 -6.22 10.80
N CYS A 68 -7.55 -6.75 10.17
CA CYS A 68 -7.61 -8.06 9.53
C CYS A 68 -7.99 -9.14 10.56
N ARG A 69 -8.73 -10.14 10.09
CA ARG A 69 -8.93 -11.36 10.88
C ARG A 69 -7.59 -11.99 11.28
N PRO A 70 -7.51 -12.72 12.39
CA PRO A 70 -6.32 -13.43 12.82
C PRO A 70 -5.80 -14.40 11.74
N ARG A 71 -4.49 -14.59 11.69
CA ARG A 71 -3.86 -15.55 10.78
C ARG A 71 -4.30 -16.97 11.12
N ASN A 72 -4.59 -17.77 10.10
CA ASN A 72 -4.87 -19.19 10.26
C ASN A 72 -3.56 -19.97 10.47
N ALA A 73 -3.32 -20.46 11.69
CA ALA A 73 -2.11 -21.18 12.04
C ALA A 73 -1.83 -22.39 11.13
N LYS A 74 -2.86 -23.13 10.74
CA LYS A 74 -2.75 -24.28 9.83
C LYS A 74 -2.22 -23.85 8.44
N LEU A 75 -2.73 -22.73 7.90
CA LEU A 75 -2.25 -22.21 6.62
C LEU A 75 -0.83 -21.64 6.71
N VAL A 76 -0.52 -20.93 7.81
CA VAL A 76 0.84 -20.45 8.06
C VAL A 76 1.81 -21.62 8.07
N GLN A 77 1.51 -22.71 8.77
CA GLN A 77 2.37 -23.89 8.79
C GLN A 77 2.44 -24.60 7.44
N LYS A 78 1.32 -24.67 6.71
CA LYS A 78 1.28 -25.29 5.38
C LYS A 78 2.27 -24.62 4.40
N TYR A 79 2.34 -23.29 4.40
CA TYR A 79 3.15 -22.53 3.44
C TYR A 79 4.47 -22.02 4.03
N LYS A 80 4.82 -22.40 5.24
CA LYS A 80 6.02 -21.91 5.94
C LYS A 80 7.32 -22.07 5.14
N HIS A 81 7.42 -23.14 4.35
CA HIS A 81 8.60 -23.48 3.56
C HIS A 81 8.42 -23.22 2.05
N ALA A 82 7.36 -22.51 1.65
CA ALA A 82 7.19 -22.13 0.25
C ALA A 82 8.33 -21.20 -0.18
N LYS A 83 8.93 -21.52 -1.34
CA LYS A 83 10.10 -20.81 -1.87
C LYS A 83 10.05 -20.73 -3.39
N THR A 84 10.69 -19.68 -3.90
CA THR A 84 10.96 -19.52 -5.32
C THR A 84 12.12 -20.41 -5.77
N VAL A 85 12.34 -20.50 -7.07
CA VAL A 85 13.49 -21.23 -7.63
C VAL A 85 14.79 -20.60 -7.18
N THR A 86 14.87 -19.26 -7.23
CA THR A 86 16.05 -18.51 -6.80
C THR A 86 16.38 -18.72 -5.32
N GLU A 87 15.38 -18.66 -4.45
CA GLU A 87 15.57 -18.91 -3.01
C GLU A 87 16.01 -20.34 -2.71
N LYS A 88 15.54 -21.33 -3.49
CA LYS A 88 15.97 -22.72 -3.36
C LYS A 88 17.44 -22.91 -3.76
N GLN A 89 17.92 -22.19 -4.76
CA GLN A 89 19.31 -22.24 -5.22
C GLN A 89 20.29 -21.55 -4.25
N GLN A 90 19.84 -20.49 -3.57
CA GLN A 90 20.66 -19.70 -2.63
C GLN A 90 20.70 -20.28 -1.22
N GLY A 91 19.75 -21.12 -0.85
CA GLY A 91 19.59 -21.66 0.49
C GLY A 91 20.16 -23.06 0.64
N ASN A 92 20.75 -23.34 1.81
CA ASN A 92 21.03 -24.72 2.23
C ASN A 92 19.71 -25.33 2.72
N LEU A 93 19.04 -26.12 1.87
CA LEU A 93 17.71 -26.64 2.15
C LEU A 93 17.78 -28.09 2.65
N ASP A 94 17.32 -28.31 3.88
CA ASP A 94 17.24 -29.64 4.48
C ASP A 94 16.04 -30.48 3.96
N TYR A 95 15.15 -29.88 3.15
CA TYR A 95 13.86 -30.48 2.77
C TYR A 95 13.59 -30.44 1.27
N THR A 96 14.60 -30.72 0.44
CA THR A 96 14.48 -30.63 -1.04
C THR A 96 13.40 -31.54 -1.60
N ASP A 97 13.20 -32.73 -1.02
CA ASP A 97 12.19 -33.71 -1.44
C ASP A 97 10.74 -33.25 -1.21
N LEU A 98 10.52 -32.25 -0.37
CA LEU A 98 9.18 -31.69 -0.14
C LEU A 98 8.67 -30.90 -1.34
N TYR A 99 9.54 -30.25 -2.09
CA TYR A 99 9.17 -29.45 -3.26
C TYR A 99 8.67 -30.30 -4.42
N ASP A 100 9.19 -31.54 -4.54
CA ASP A 100 8.73 -32.50 -5.55
C ASP A 100 7.39 -33.13 -5.17
N LYS A 101 7.10 -33.24 -3.88
CA LYS A 101 5.86 -33.85 -3.35
C LYS A 101 4.72 -32.88 -3.13
N ARG A 102 5.00 -31.58 -3.10
CA ARG A 102 4.05 -30.55 -2.67
C ARG A 102 4.14 -29.31 -3.54
N ASP A 103 3.43 -29.30 -4.65
CA ASP A 103 3.43 -28.21 -5.63
C ASP A 103 3.16 -26.85 -5.02
N TYR A 104 2.32 -26.77 -3.98
CA TYR A 104 1.99 -25.52 -3.29
C TYR A 104 3.16 -24.87 -2.55
N LEU A 105 4.30 -25.55 -2.42
CA LEU A 105 5.54 -24.99 -1.86
C LEU A 105 6.42 -24.33 -2.93
N ASN A 106 6.11 -24.51 -4.20
CA ASN A 106 6.86 -23.92 -5.29
C ASN A 106 6.22 -22.57 -5.67
N LEU A 107 6.92 -21.50 -5.37
CA LEU A 107 6.54 -20.15 -5.80
C LEU A 107 7.06 -19.89 -7.21
N VAL A 108 6.17 -19.43 -8.08
CA VAL A 108 6.52 -19.09 -9.46
C VAL A 108 7.17 -17.71 -9.49
N GLU A 109 8.33 -17.61 -10.12
CA GLU A 109 8.99 -16.34 -10.43
C GLU A 109 8.81 -16.06 -11.92
N TRP A 110 8.38 -14.85 -12.24
CA TRP A 110 8.28 -14.39 -13.62
C TRP A 110 9.32 -13.30 -13.87
N SER A 111 10.04 -13.45 -14.96
CA SER A 111 10.90 -12.43 -15.55
C SER A 111 10.11 -11.58 -16.56
N VAL A 112 10.73 -10.54 -17.08
CA VAL A 112 10.15 -9.71 -18.16
C VAL A 112 9.88 -10.56 -19.40
N ALA A 113 10.72 -11.55 -19.68
CA ALA A 113 10.54 -12.47 -20.81
C ALA A 113 9.31 -13.37 -20.65
N ASP A 114 9.02 -13.85 -19.44
CA ASP A 114 7.88 -14.73 -19.16
C ASP A 114 6.53 -14.03 -19.38
N VAL A 115 6.51 -12.72 -19.25
CA VAL A 115 5.30 -11.89 -19.50
C VAL A 115 5.33 -11.19 -20.85
N ASN A 116 6.26 -11.55 -21.74
CA ASN A 116 6.47 -10.90 -23.05
C ASN A 116 6.62 -9.36 -22.95
N GLY A 117 7.25 -8.89 -21.89
CA GLY A 117 7.48 -7.46 -21.66
C GLY A 117 8.62 -6.93 -22.52
N ASP A 118 8.53 -5.66 -22.89
CA ASP A 118 9.60 -4.95 -23.59
C ASP A 118 10.63 -4.42 -22.61
N LEU A 119 11.83 -4.97 -22.64
CA LEU A 119 12.95 -4.54 -21.79
C LEU A 119 13.31 -3.07 -21.98
N ALA A 120 13.09 -2.49 -23.16
CA ALA A 120 13.37 -1.09 -23.40
C ALA A 120 12.43 -0.15 -22.63
N GLN A 121 11.26 -0.66 -22.23
CA GLN A 121 10.26 0.08 -21.45
C GLN A 121 10.30 -0.25 -19.95
N CYS A 122 11.30 -1.00 -19.50
CA CYS A 122 11.45 -1.40 -18.10
C CYS A 122 12.57 -0.64 -17.39
N GLY A 123 12.42 -0.52 -16.07
CA GLY A 123 13.41 0.08 -15.19
C GLY A 123 13.64 1.58 -15.44
N LEU A 124 14.82 2.06 -15.06
CA LEU A 124 15.17 3.48 -15.15
C LEU A 124 15.29 3.99 -16.61
N SER A 125 15.70 3.12 -17.52
CA SER A 125 15.82 3.47 -18.95
C SER A 125 14.46 3.66 -19.62
N GLY A 126 13.49 2.82 -19.25
CA GLY A 126 12.14 2.85 -19.80
C GLY A 126 11.19 3.83 -19.11
N SER A 127 11.57 4.42 -17.98
CA SER A 127 10.73 5.36 -17.26
C SER A 127 10.60 6.69 -18.01
N PRO A 128 9.37 7.16 -18.29
CA PRO A 128 9.16 8.51 -18.86
C PRO A 128 9.45 9.61 -17.85
N THR A 129 9.45 9.27 -16.55
CA THR A 129 9.74 10.19 -15.45
C THR A 129 11.17 10.01 -14.98
N LYS A 130 11.94 11.10 -14.94
CA LYS A 130 13.33 11.08 -14.45
C LYS A 130 13.46 11.98 -13.24
N VAL A 131 14.12 11.46 -12.19
CA VAL A 131 14.45 12.26 -11.01
C VAL A 131 15.47 13.33 -11.40
N LYS A 132 15.07 14.58 -11.27
CA LYS A 132 15.95 15.74 -11.60
C LYS A 132 16.94 16.01 -10.47
N ALA A 133 16.48 15.97 -9.23
CA ALA A 133 17.28 16.20 -8.04
C ALA A 133 16.63 15.56 -6.83
N ILE A 134 17.45 15.16 -5.87
CA ILE A 134 17.02 14.69 -4.54
C ILE A 134 17.56 15.69 -3.53
N GLN A 135 16.69 16.23 -2.68
CA GLN A 135 17.07 17.06 -1.55
C GLN A 135 16.75 16.29 -0.26
N ASN A 136 17.77 16.04 0.53
CA ASN A 136 17.57 15.48 1.86
C ASN A 136 17.16 16.61 2.81
N ILE A 137 15.90 16.58 3.23
CA ILE A 137 15.41 17.44 4.29
C ILE A 137 15.84 16.82 5.61
N VAL A 138 16.89 17.35 6.21
CA VAL A 138 17.26 16.98 7.57
C VAL A 138 16.40 17.80 8.51
N PHE A 139 15.50 17.16 9.22
CA PHE A 139 14.76 17.82 10.31
C PHE A 139 15.76 18.17 11.40
N GLN A 140 16.14 19.45 11.46
CA GLN A 140 16.84 19.96 12.63
C GLN A 140 15.82 20.16 13.73
N ALA A 141 16.12 19.66 14.92
CA ALA A 141 15.32 19.96 16.10
C ALA A 141 15.28 21.49 16.26
N LYS A 142 14.09 22.06 16.11
CA LYS A 142 13.89 23.48 16.45
C LYS A 142 14.12 23.64 17.96
N GLU A 143 14.61 24.80 18.37
CA GLU A 143 14.72 25.11 19.78
C GLU A 143 13.35 24.96 20.45
N SER A 144 13.35 24.34 21.65
CA SER A 144 12.11 24.14 22.40
C SER A 144 11.57 25.49 22.84
N LYS A 145 10.30 25.75 22.57
CA LYS A 145 9.59 26.94 22.98
C LYS A 145 8.88 26.64 24.30
N THR A 146 9.22 27.41 25.34
CA THR A 146 8.51 27.35 26.62
C THR A 146 7.37 28.36 26.58
N ILE A 147 6.16 27.92 26.83
CA ILE A 147 4.98 28.76 26.91
C ILE A 147 4.49 28.81 28.35
N SER A 148 3.83 29.88 28.74
CA SER A 148 3.09 29.92 30.00
C SER A 148 1.80 29.13 29.85
N GLY A 149 1.22 28.66 30.94
CA GLY A 149 -0.06 27.93 30.92
C GLY A 149 -1.28 28.83 30.72
N SER A 150 -1.12 30.06 30.20
CA SER A 150 -2.24 30.95 29.93
C SER A 150 -3.02 30.50 28.68
N ASP A 151 -4.34 30.68 28.68
CA ASP A 151 -5.20 30.35 27.55
C ASP A 151 -4.72 31.01 26.25
N ARG A 152 -4.22 32.25 26.34
CA ARG A 152 -3.69 32.98 25.19
C ARG A 152 -2.45 32.34 24.60
N ASP A 153 -1.48 31.91 25.42
CA ASP A 153 -0.25 31.29 24.93
C ASP A 153 -0.53 29.91 24.32
N VAL A 154 -1.53 29.18 24.82
CA VAL A 154 -1.98 27.91 24.27
C VAL A 154 -2.66 28.15 22.93
N GLU A 155 -3.52 29.15 22.80
CA GLU A 155 -4.19 29.53 21.55
C GLU A 155 -3.15 29.95 20.49
N ASP A 156 -2.20 30.80 20.82
CA ASP A 156 -1.12 31.23 19.94
C ASP A 156 -0.26 30.04 19.47
N LEU A 157 0.01 29.04 20.34
CA LEU A 157 0.72 27.82 19.96
C LEU A 157 -0.08 27.00 18.96
N ILE A 158 -1.38 26.82 19.18
CA ILE A 158 -2.25 26.06 18.26
C ILE A 158 -2.28 26.74 16.89
N VAL A 159 -2.43 28.07 16.85
CA VAL A 159 -2.40 28.84 15.61
C VAL A 159 -1.06 28.66 14.88
N GLU A 160 0.06 28.71 15.60
CA GLU A 160 1.39 28.48 15.02
C GLU A 160 1.54 27.07 14.45
N LEU A 161 1.07 26.03 15.15
CA LEU A 161 1.13 24.64 14.70
C LEU A 161 0.26 24.39 13.46
N LEU A 162 -0.91 25.01 13.39
CA LEU A 162 -1.79 24.97 12.21
C LEU A 162 -1.15 25.70 11.01
N ALA A 163 -0.61 26.90 11.22
CA ALA A 163 0.03 27.70 10.18
C ALA A 163 1.27 27.01 9.59
N ASN A 164 1.98 26.23 10.41
CA ASN A 164 3.14 25.44 9.99
C ASN A 164 2.78 24.04 9.46
N HIS A 165 1.50 23.71 9.30
CA HIS A 165 1.01 22.37 8.90
C HIS A 165 1.61 21.23 9.74
N THR A 166 1.87 21.47 11.03
CA THR A 166 2.36 20.46 11.97
C THR A 166 1.20 19.61 12.51
N ILE A 167 0.04 20.23 12.64
CA ILE A 167 -1.25 19.63 12.98
C ILE A 167 -2.31 20.13 11.99
N GLY A 168 -3.31 19.29 11.69
CA GLY A 168 -4.40 19.61 10.78
C GLY A 168 -4.38 18.86 9.47
#